data_873189666452392117898da5fc670908
#
_entry.id   873189666452392117898da5fc670908
#
_cell.length_a   1.000
_cell.length_b   1.000
_cell.length_c   1.000
_cell.angle_alpha   90.00
_cell.angle_beta   90.00
_cell.angle_gamma   90.00
#
_symmetry.space_group_name_H-M   'P 1'
#
loop_
_entity.id
_entity.type
_entity.pdbx_description
1 polymer ?
#
loop_
_entity_poly.entity_id
_entity_poly.type
_entity_poly.pdbx_seq_one_letter_code
_entity_poly.pdbx_strand_id
1 'polypeptide(L)'
;MQSKRYLVLEDGSFYEGYRLGSDNLTVGEIVFNTAMTGYQETISDPSYTGQIITFTYPLIGNYGINRDDFESLVPTLNGIVVKEASAHPSNFRQQKTLHDVLELHQIPGIAGVDTRSITRKIRQHSVLKAGFTDRKEDIDQLVKHLQQVELPKNEVEIVSTKTPYVSTGKDLSVVLVDFGKKQNIVRELNVRGCNVTVVPYTTTAEEILAMAPDGVMLSNGPGNPEVVECAIPMIQGILGKIPFFGICLGHQLFALSQGASSFKMKFGHRGANHPVKNLETGKVDITSQNHGYAIDIDSLKSTDLEVTHLALNDGTVEGLKHKTLPAFSVQYHPEANPGPSDSNYLFDDFVAMMTNFKEKERHINA
;
A
#
# COMPACT_ATOMS: atom_id res chain seq x y z
N MET A 1 -5.84 28.01 22.52
CA MET A 1 -6.31 28.31 21.15
C MET A 1 -5.59 27.39 20.20
N GLN A 2 -6.31 26.74 19.28
CA GLN A 2 -5.66 25.94 18.25
C GLN A 2 -4.85 26.85 17.32
N SER A 3 -3.58 26.49 17.05
CA SER A 3 -2.70 27.25 16.16
C SER A 3 -3.18 27.14 14.72
N LYS A 4 -3.16 28.23 13.97
CA LYS A 4 -3.49 28.23 12.56
C LYS A 4 -2.44 27.46 11.76
N ARG A 5 -2.87 26.80 10.69
CA ARG A 5 -2.05 26.13 9.68
C ARG A 5 -2.67 26.29 8.30
N TYR A 6 -1.84 26.32 7.29
CA TYR A 6 -2.25 26.38 5.88
C TYR A 6 -1.74 25.14 5.17
N LEU A 7 -2.62 24.48 4.43
CA LEU A 7 -2.27 23.52 3.40
C LEU A 7 -2.13 24.29 2.09
N VAL A 8 -1.00 24.16 1.43
CA VAL A 8 -0.71 24.85 0.16
C VAL A 8 -0.48 23.81 -0.92
N LEU A 9 -1.07 23.99 -2.10
CA LEU A 9 -0.91 23.14 -3.25
C LEU A 9 -0.02 23.82 -4.31
N GLU A 10 0.66 23.04 -5.13
CA GLU A 10 1.57 23.56 -6.17
C GLU A 10 0.88 24.41 -7.25
N ASP A 11 -0.45 24.31 -7.38
CA ASP A 11 -1.25 25.16 -8.28
C ASP A 11 -1.55 26.55 -7.71
N GLY A 12 -1.02 26.86 -6.53
CA GLY A 12 -1.21 28.13 -5.81
C GLY A 12 -2.44 28.18 -4.91
N SER A 13 -3.31 27.18 -4.94
CA SER A 13 -4.43 27.14 -4.00
C SER A 13 -3.99 26.80 -2.59
N PHE A 14 -4.68 27.37 -1.61
CA PHE A 14 -4.41 27.08 -0.20
C PHE A 14 -5.71 26.97 0.61
N TYR A 15 -5.61 26.27 1.75
CA TYR A 15 -6.71 26.05 2.69
C TYR A 15 -6.25 26.40 4.09
N GLU A 16 -6.98 27.29 4.76
CA GLU A 16 -6.74 27.66 6.15
C GLU A 16 -7.49 26.72 7.09
N GLY A 17 -6.80 26.23 8.10
CA GLY A 17 -7.34 25.37 9.14
C GLY A 17 -6.54 25.46 10.44
N TYR A 18 -6.55 24.39 11.21
CA TYR A 18 -5.89 24.30 12.51
C TYR A 18 -4.85 23.19 12.50
N ARG A 19 -3.74 23.42 13.20
CA ARG A 19 -2.68 22.41 13.36
C ARG A 19 -3.21 21.18 14.08
N LEU A 20 -2.91 20.04 13.48
CA LEU A 20 -3.11 18.71 14.03
C LEU A 20 -1.76 17.97 14.01
N GLY A 21 -1.43 17.24 15.08
CA GLY A 21 -0.14 16.57 15.20
C GLY A 21 1.03 17.54 15.32
N SER A 22 2.19 17.16 14.76
CA SER A 22 3.45 17.86 14.97
C SER A 22 3.51 19.24 14.32
N ASP A 23 4.49 20.03 14.72
CA ASP A 23 4.80 21.34 14.15
C ASP A 23 5.74 21.26 12.93
N ASN A 24 6.15 20.06 12.53
CA ASN A 24 6.93 19.86 11.33
C ASN A 24 6.22 20.41 10.08
N LEU A 25 7.01 20.90 9.15
CA LEU A 25 6.55 21.38 7.86
C LEU A 25 7.11 20.43 6.79
N THR A 26 6.24 19.67 6.16
CA THR A 26 6.61 18.67 5.16
C THR A 26 5.99 19.00 3.81
N VAL A 27 6.55 18.40 2.77
CA VAL A 27 5.99 18.41 1.41
C VAL A 27 5.82 16.98 0.94
N GLY A 28 4.85 16.74 0.07
CA GLY A 28 4.59 15.41 -0.48
C GLY A 28 3.56 15.42 -1.59
N GLU A 29 3.36 14.29 -2.23
CA GLU A 29 2.23 14.09 -3.14
C GLU A 29 0.93 14.04 -2.32
N ILE A 30 -0.03 14.93 -2.63
CA ILE A 30 -1.32 14.90 -1.95
C ILE A 30 -2.26 13.91 -2.63
N VAL A 31 -2.81 13.01 -1.82
CA VAL A 31 -3.75 11.97 -2.25
C VAL A 31 -5.01 12.03 -1.39
N PHE A 32 -6.07 11.33 -1.80
CA PHE A 32 -7.27 11.20 -0.96
C PHE A 32 -7.61 9.73 -0.72
N ASN A 33 -8.21 9.45 0.42
CA ASN A 33 -8.73 8.13 0.78
C ASN A 33 -10.23 8.24 1.06
N THR A 34 -11.03 7.33 0.48
CA THR A 34 -12.48 7.31 0.58
C THR A 34 -13.03 6.31 1.61
N ALA A 35 -12.18 5.60 2.34
CA ALA A 35 -12.62 4.68 3.38
C ALA A 35 -13.38 5.43 4.49
N MET A 36 -14.46 4.82 4.97
CA MET A 36 -15.29 5.38 6.04
C MET A 36 -14.76 5.05 7.44
N THR A 37 -13.85 4.08 7.54
CA THR A 37 -13.25 3.57 8.78
C THR A 37 -11.82 3.13 8.49
N GLY A 38 -11.04 2.76 9.53
CA GLY A 38 -9.68 2.25 9.35
C GLY A 38 -8.66 3.35 9.12
N TYR A 39 -8.85 4.52 9.73
CA TYR A 39 -7.88 5.61 9.58
C TYR A 39 -6.53 5.28 10.24
N GLN A 40 -6.49 4.47 11.30
CA GLN A 40 -5.25 4.05 11.94
C GLN A 40 -4.43 3.15 11.01
N GLU A 41 -5.07 2.17 10.43
CA GLU A 41 -4.48 1.26 9.44
C GLU A 41 -3.97 2.05 8.22
N THR A 42 -4.78 2.99 7.71
CA THR A 42 -4.39 3.88 6.61
C THR A 42 -3.17 4.74 6.95
N ILE A 43 -3.11 5.33 8.14
CA ILE A 43 -1.97 6.16 8.59
C ILE A 43 -0.70 5.32 8.75
N SER A 44 -0.84 4.07 9.15
CA SER A 44 0.29 3.16 9.37
C SER A 44 0.64 2.26 8.18
N ASP A 45 -0.10 2.36 7.06
CA ASP A 45 0.22 1.63 5.82
C ASP A 45 1.47 2.24 5.15
N PRO A 46 2.58 1.49 5.03
CA PRO A 46 3.81 1.99 4.41
C PRO A 46 3.64 2.41 2.95
N SER A 47 2.60 1.95 2.26
CA SER A 47 2.30 2.36 0.88
C SER A 47 1.97 3.86 0.73
N TYR A 48 1.72 4.57 1.85
CA TYR A 48 1.55 6.03 1.85
C TYR A 48 2.85 6.80 2.14
N THR A 49 4.00 6.16 2.16
CA THR A 49 5.30 6.84 2.37
C THR A 49 5.48 7.98 1.39
N GLY A 50 5.87 9.15 1.91
CA GLY A 50 6.06 10.36 1.10
C GLY A 50 4.77 11.09 0.71
N GLN A 51 3.59 10.61 1.09
CA GLN A 51 2.30 11.18 0.71
C GLN A 51 1.64 11.97 1.85
N ILE A 52 0.83 12.97 1.46
CA ILE A 52 -0.08 13.70 2.35
C ILE A 52 -1.50 13.20 2.08
N ILE A 53 -2.14 12.57 3.06
CA ILE A 53 -3.44 11.91 2.89
C ILE A 53 -4.58 12.85 3.24
N THR A 54 -5.48 13.10 2.30
CA THR A 54 -6.76 13.77 2.55
C THR A 54 -7.83 12.72 2.84
N PHE A 55 -8.35 12.69 4.06
CA PHE A 55 -9.47 11.82 4.41
C PHE A 55 -10.80 12.46 3.98
N THR A 56 -11.56 11.76 3.14
CA THR A 56 -12.88 12.25 2.69
C THR A 56 -13.97 12.06 3.72
N TYR A 57 -13.81 11.09 4.62
CA TYR A 57 -14.72 10.91 5.76
C TYR A 57 -14.60 12.10 6.72
N PRO A 58 -15.72 12.71 7.14
CA PRO A 58 -15.69 14.02 7.80
C PRO A 58 -15.09 14.01 9.20
N LEU A 59 -15.21 12.93 9.96
CA LEU A 59 -14.72 12.82 11.33
C LEU A 59 -13.65 11.73 11.46
N ILE A 60 -12.43 12.12 11.78
CA ILE A 60 -11.28 11.21 11.96
C ILE A 60 -10.84 11.24 13.42
N GLY A 61 -10.37 10.10 13.94
CA GLY A 61 -9.90 9.98 15.33
C GLY A 61 -11.00 9.61 16.34
N ASN A 62 -12.22 9.38 15.91
CA ASN A 62 -13.39 9.16 16.79
C ASN A 62 -13.34 7.90 17.66
N TYR A 63 -12.61 6.85 17.25
CA TYR A 63 -12.40 5.65 18.08
C TYR A 63 -10.97 5.57 18.67
N GLY A 64 -10.16 6.64 18.53
CA GLY A 64 -8.80 6.71 19.05
C GLY A 64 -7.82 5.84 18.27
N ILE A 65 -6.68 5.61 18.89
CA ILE A 65 -5.60 4.76 18.39
C ILE A 65 -5.32 3.68 19.43
N ASN A 66 -5.09 2.45 18.97
CA ASN A 66 -4.68 1.30 19.78
C ASN A 66 -3.44 0.64 19.17
N ARG A 67 -2.79 -0.25 19.90
CA ARG A 67 -1.54 -0.87 19.46
C ARG A 67 -1.74 -1.98 18.41
N ASP A 68 -2.92 -2.59 18.32
CA ASP A 68 -3.14 -3.83 17.58
C ASP A 68 -3.48 -3.58 16.10
N ASP A 69 -4.05 -2.40 15.77
CA ASP A 69 -4.53 -2.05 14.45
C ASP A 69 -3.45 -1.30 13.61
N PHE A 70 -2.19 -1.29 14.05
CA PHE A 70 -1.08 -0.78 13.26
C PHE A 70 -0.67 -1.79 12.18
N GLU A 71 -0.49 -1.30 10.95
CA GLU A 71 0.04 -2.07 9.82
C GLU A 71 1.58 -1.95 9.69
N SER A 72 2.16 -0.91 10.27
CA SER A 72 3.59 -0.78 10.54
C SER A 72 3.82 -0.10 11.89
N LEU A 73 4.97 -0.38 12.52
CA LEU A 73 5.30 0.20 13.84
C LEU A 73 5.53 1.72 13.77
N VAL A 74 6.06 2.19 12.63
CA VAL A 74 6.38 3.59 12.41
C VAL A 74 5.66 4.06 11.14
N PRO A 75 4.62 4.89 11.26
CA PRO A 75 4.00 5.53 10.11
C PRO A 75 5.02 6.44 9.37
N THR A 76 5.01 6.39 8.04
CA THR A 76 5.99 7.07 7.18
C THR A 76 5.38 8.07 6.19
N LEU A 77 4.08 8.36 6.35
CA LEU A 77 3.40 9.39 5.54
C LEU A 77 3.91 10.79 5.90
N ASN A 78 3.80 11.73 4.96
CA ASN A 78 4.28 13.10 5.15
C ASN A 78 3.22 14.05 5.74
N GLY A 79 1.99 13.59 5.93
CA GLY A 79 0.98 14.39 6.60
C GLY A 79 -0.45 13.94 6.38
N ILE A 80 -1.37 14.52 7.15
CA ILE A 80 -2.80 14.26 7.02
C ILE A 80 -3.62 15.53 6.91
N VAL A 81 -4.73 15.43 6.19
CA VAL A 81 -5.69 16.51 5.97
C VAL A 81 -7.08 15.99 6.32
N VAL A 82 -7.73 16.59 7.30
CA VAL A 82 -9.03 16.16 7.80
C VAL A 82 -10.01 17.33 7.90
N LYS A 83 -11.29 17.06 7.73
CA LYS A 83 -12.33 18.06 7.98
C LYS A 83 -12.48 18.31 9.48
N GLU A 84 -12.57 17.23 10.26
CA GLU A 84 -12.69 17.29 11.71
C GLU A 84 -11.86 16.18 12.35
N ALA A 85 -11.10 16.54 13.40
CA ALA A 85 -10.37 15.60 14.23
C ALA A 85 -11.03 15.50 15.61
N SER A 86 -11.38 14.28 16.04
CA SER A 86 -11.95 14.07 17.36
C SER A 86 -10.93 14.33 18.46
N ALA A 87 -11.23 15.28 19.34
CA ALA A 87 -10.44 15.56 20.54
C ALA A 87 -10.72 14.55 21.67
N HIS A 88 -11.90 13.93 21.65
CA HIS A 88 -12.38 13.03 22.70
C HIS A 88 -12.86 11.71 22.06
N PRO A 89 -11.94 10.83 21.67
CA PRO A 89 -12.32 9.54 21.10
C PRO A 89 -13.06 8.67 22.14
N SER A 90 -13.95 7.81 21.64
CA SER A 90 -14.77 6.94 22.48
C SER A 90 -14.74 5.51 21.93
N ASN A 91 -13.85 4.69 22.47
CA ASN A 91 -13.78 3.26 22.21
C ASN A 91 -13.06 2.56 23.35
N PHE A 92 -13.50 1.36 23.73
CA PHE A 92 -12.89 0.59 24.84
C PHE A 92 -11.44 0.17 24.56
N ARG A 93 -11.02 0.09 23.29
CA ARG A 93 -9.64 -0.23 22.87
C ARG A 93 -8.74 0.99 22.78
N GLN A 94 -9.28 2.19 22.92
CA GLN A 94 -8.51 3.43 22.82
C GLN A 94 -7.36 3.48 23.83
N GLN A 95 -6.16 3.81 23.37
CA GLN A 95 -4.98 4.02 24.22
C GLN A 95 -4.42 5.45 24.07
N LYS A 96 -4.53 6.03 22.86
CA LYS A 96 -4.05 7.38 22.54
C LYS A 96 -5.06 8.10 21.65
N THR A 97 -4.97 9.43 21.59
CA THR A 97 -5.69 10.20 20.58
C THR A 97 -4.93 10.16 19.26
N LEU A 98 -5.59 10.51 18.16
CA LEU A 98 -4.94 10.71 16.86
C LEU A 98 -3.84 11.78 16.96
N HIS A 99 -4.13 12.90 17.63
CA HIS A 99 -3.18 14.00 17.82
C HIS A 99 -1.89 13.53 18.51
N ASP A 100 -1.99 12.77 19.61
CA ASP A 100 -0.84 12.28 20.36
C ASP A 100 0.05 11.36 19.50
N VAL A 101 -0.55 10.52 18.66
CA VAL A 101 0.21 9.61 17.79
C VAL A 101 0.89 10.36 16.66
N LEU A 102 0.23 11.33 16.06
CA LEU A 102 0.84 12.19 15.03
C LEU A 102 2.01 13.01 15.61
N GLU A 103 1.88 13.55 16.83
CA GLU A 103 2.99 14.24 17.50
C GLU A 103 4.15 13.30 17.81
N LEU A 104 3.86 12.11 18.35
CA LEU A 104 4.87 11.10 18.68
C LEU A 104 5.73 10.72 17.46
N HIS A 105 5.08 10.56 16.30
CA HIS A 105 5.76 10.18 15.05
C HIS A 105 6.18 11.39 14.21
N GLN A 106 6.08 12.59 14.73
CA GLN A 106 6.48 13.84 14.07
C GLN A 106 5.75 14.07 12.73
N ILE A 107 4.49 13.62 12.63
CA ILE A 107 3.67 13.77 11.45
C ILE A 107 2.82 15.04 11.56
N PRO A 108 2.93 15.98 10.62
CA PRO A 108 2.08 17.15 10.59
C PRO A 108 0.70 16.83 10.03
N GLY A 109 -0.28 17.62 10.44
CA GLY A 109 -1.62 17.56 9.92
C GLY A 109 -2.35 18.89 9.98
N ILE A 110 -3.46 18.96 9.28
CA ILE A 110 -4.38 20.10 9.30
C ILE A 110 -5.82 19.61 9.47
N ALA A 111 -6.56 20.27 10.34
CA ALA A 111 -7.99 20.05 10.56
C ALA A 111 -8.79 21.31 10.29
N GLY A 112 -10.10 21.19 10.03
CA GLY A 112 -10.99 22.31 9.79
C GLY A 112 -11.04 22.78 8.34
N VAL A 113 -10.56 21.96 7.39
CA VAL A 113 -10.52 22.32 5.96
C VAL A 113 -11.61 21.62 5.15
N ASP A 114 -11.93 22.16 3.99
CA ASP A 114 -12.87 21.56 3.03
C ASP A 114 -12.19 20.41 2.24
N THR A 115 -12.19 19.22 2.84
CA THR A 115 -11.61 18.00 2.24
C THR A 115 -12.33 17.61 0.94
N ARG A 116 -13.61 17.94 0.76
CA ARG A 116 -14.35 17.70 -0.48
C ARG A 116 -13.81 18.57 -1.63
N SER A 117 -13.54 19.85 -1.38
CA SER A 117 -12.94 20.76 -2.36
C SER A 117 -11.55 20.25 -2.77
N ILE A 118 -10.72 19.87 -1.80
CA ILE A 118 -9.39 19.31 -2.04
C ILE A 118 -9.47 18.03 -2.90
N THR A 119 -10.34 17.09 -2.54
CA THR A 119 -10.55 15.84 -3.30
C THR A 119 -10.96 16.11 -4.75
N ARG A 120 -11.88 17.03 -4.97
CA ARG A 120 -12.30 17.42 -6.34
C ARG A 120 -11.13 17.98 -7.14
N LYS A 121 -10.28 18.79 -6.51
CA LYS A 121 -9.10 19.37 -7.13
C LYS A 121 -8.09 18.29 -7.52
N ILE A 122 -7.76 17.35 -6.63
CA ILE A 122 -6.89 16.22 -6.94
C ILE A 122 -7.43 15.42 -8.15
N ARG A 123 -8.74 15.14 -8.18
CA ARG A 123 -9.36 14.43 -9.30
C ARG A 123 -9.29 15.17 -10.64
N GLN A 124 -9.25 16.50 -10.62
CA GLN A 124 -9.13 17.32 -11.84
C GLN A 124 -7.70 17.39 -12.37
N HIS A 125 -6.73 17.60 -11.48
CA HIS A 125 -5.34 17.90 -11.83
C HIS A 125 -4.41 16.67 -11.87
N SER A 126 -4.89 15.50 -11.50
CA SER A 126 -4.13 14.25 -11.39
C SER A 126 -3.18 14.26 -10.19
N VAL A 127 -1.89 14.41 -10.42
CA VAL A 127 -0.88 14.46 -9.37
C VAL A 127 -0.64 15.89 -8.96
N LEU A 128 -0.71 16.17 -7.66
CA LEU A 128 -0.40 17.46 -7.08
C LEU A 128 0.56 17.30 -5.92
N LYS A 129 1.53 18.20 -5.82
CA LYS A 129 2.35 18.34 -4.61
C LYS A 129 1.68 19.31 -3.65
N ALA A 130 1.83 19.04 -2.37
CA ALA A 130 1.32 19.91 -1.31
C ALA A 130 2.34 20.03 -0.18
N GLY A 131 2.17 21.04 0.65
CA GLY A 131 2.96 21.25 1.85
C GLY A 131 2.21 22.06 2.89
N PHE A 132 2.78 22.15 4.08
CA PHE A 132 2.20 22.90 5.19
C PHE A 132 3.03 24.14 5.51
N THR A 133 2.35 25.23 5.94
CA THR A 133 2.98 26.39 6.60
C THR A 133 2.07 26.89 7.72
N ASP A 134 2.65 27.40 8.79
CA ASP A 134 1.91 28.03 9.89
C ASP A 134 1.81 29.55 9.72
N ARG A 135 2.42 30.12 8.66
CA ARG A 135 2.47 31.54 8.38
C ARG A 135 1.90 31.85 7.00
N LYS A 136 0.93 32.76 6.94
CA LYS A 136 0.24 33.11 5.69
C LYS A 136 1.18 33.80 4.69
N GLU A 137 2.14 34.55 5.17
CA GLU A 137 3.14 35.24 4.36
C GLU A 137 4.11 34.31 3.63
N ASP A 138 4.24 33.05 4.06
CA ASP A 138 5.13 32.06 3.45
C ASP A 138 4.47 31.28 2.29
N ILE A 139 3.16 31.49 2.04
CA ILE A 139 2.39 30.71 1.03
C ILE A 139 3.03 30.84 -0.36
N ASP A 140 3.30 32.05 -0.83
CA ASP A 140 3.86 32.26 -2.17
C ASP A 140 5.26 31.64 -2.34
N GLN A 141 6.06 31.64 -1.26
CA GLN A 141 7.35 30.98 -1.25
C GLN A 141 7.20 29.47 -1.32
N LEU A 142 6.25 28.91 -0.56
CA LEU A 142 5.97 27.47 -0.57
C LEU A 142 5.43 27.00 -1.91
N VAL A 143 4.57 27.78 -2.58
CA VAL A 143 4.11 27.46 -3.96
C VAL A 143 5.30 27.33 -4.91
N LYS A 144 6.23 28.30 -4.90
CA LYS A 144 7.43 28.25 -5.73
C LYS A 144 8.29 27.03 -5.42
N HIS A 145 8.43 26.68 -4.14
CA HIS A 145 9.16 25.50 -3.72
C HIS A 145 8.49 24.21 -4.22
N LEU A 146 7.17 24.08 -4.06
CA LEU A 146 6.40 22.93 -4.54
C LEU A 146 6.50 22.72 -6.05
N GLN A 147 6.56 23.81 -6.83
CA GLN A 147 6.71 23.73 -8.29
C GLN A 147 8.08 23.21 -8.72
N GLN A 148 9.12 23.41 -7.90
CA GLN A 148 10.52 23.07 -8.22
C GLN A 148 11.02 21.79 -7.56
N VAL A 149 10.47 21.43 -6.39
CA VAL A 149 10.95 20.28 -5.63
C VAL A 149 10.66 18.96 -6.36
N GLU A 150 11.67 18.11 -6.48
CA GLU A 150 11.49 16.71 -6.83
C GLU A 150 11.28 15.90 -5.56
N LEU A 151 10.20 15.11 -5.54
CA LEU A 151 9.93 14.21 -4.42
C LEU A 151 10.92 13.03 -4.46
N PRO A 152 11.33 12.51 -3.29
CA PRO A 152 12.16 11.32 -3.21
C PRO A 152 11.55 10.14 -3.97
N LYS A 153 12.41 9.23 -4.46
CA LYS A 153 12.02 8.00 -5.19
C LYS A 153 12.53 6.74 -4.50
N ASN A 154 12.94 6.86 -3.24
CA ASN A 154 13.51 5.77 -2.46
C ASN A 154 12.55 5.27 -1.36
N GLU A 155 11.25 5.38 -1.58
CA GLU A 155 10.22 5.06 -0.60
C GLU A 155 10.32 3.60 -0.11
N VAL A 156 10.57 2.65 -1.03
CA VAL A 156 10.76 1.23 -0.69
C VAL A 156 11.98 1.03 0.21
N GLU A 157 13.09 1.71 -0.07
CA GLU A 157 14.28 1.67 0.76
C GLU A 157 14.00 2.15 2.19
N ILE A 158 13.16 3.17 2.36
CA ILE A 158 12.79 3.73 3.67
C ILE A 158 12.03 2.70 4.51
N VAL A 159 11.08 1.97 3.91
CA VAL A 159 10.09 1.13 4.62
C VAL A 159 10.45 -0.34 4.71
N SER A 160 11.27 -0.85 3.81
CA SER A 160 11.70 -2.25 3.82
C SER A 160 12.52 -2.56 5.08
N THR A 161 12.33 -3.76 5.63
CA THR A 161 13.16 -4.26 6.72
C THR A 161 14.65 -4.19 6.36
N LYS A 162 15.49 -3.89 7.33
CA LYS A 162 16.95 -3.83 7.09
C LYS A 162 17.65 -5.17 7.34
N THR A 163 16.98 -6.07 8.08
CA THR A 163 17.50 -7.39 8.41
C THR A 163 16.38 -8.41 8.33
N PRO A 164 16.66 -9.64 7.87
CA PRO A 164 15.68 -10.71 7.90
C PRO A 164 15.20 -11.02 9.32
N TYR A 165 13.92 -11.37 9.44
CA TYR A 165 13.35 -11.88 10.70
C TYR A 165 12.26 -12.90 10.43
N VAL A 166 11.95 -13.73 11.43
CA VAL A 166 10.97 -14.81 11.32
C VAL A 166 9.75 -14.52 12.18
N SER A 167 8.56 -14.69 11.56
CA SER A 167 7.29 -14.83 12.27
C SER A 167 6.88 -16.29 12.24
N THR A 168 6.93 -16.94 13.40
CA THR A 168 6.87 -18.41 13.50
C THR A 168 5.47 -18.96 13.21
N GLY A 169 5.44 -20.00 12.39
CA GLY A 169 4.31 -20.90 12.15
C GLY A 169 4.72 -22.35 12.37
N LYS A 170 3.89 -23.29 11.93
CA LYS A 170 4.10 -24.74 12.19
C LYS A 170 4.23 -25.58 10.91
N ASP A 171 3.77 -25.06 9.77
CA ASP A 171 3.55 -25.84 8.56
C ASP A 171 4.50 -25.40 7.43
N LEU A 172 3.95 -24.76 6.38
CA LEU A 172 4.70 -24.33 5.20
C LEU A 172 5.61 -23.14 5.50
N SER A 173 6.78 -23.12 4.90
CA SER A 173 7.74 -22.01 4.99
C SER A 173 7.55 -21.04 3.83
N VAL A 174 7.30 -19.78 4.13
CA VAL A 174 7.12 -18.69 3.15
C VAL A 174 8.20 -17.64 3.33
N VAL A 175 8.89 -17.28 2.26
CA VAL A 175 9.70 -16.05 2.24
C VAL A 175 8.84 -14.90 1.75
N LEU A 176 8.70 -13.86 2.58
CA LEU A 176 8.02 -12.61 2.26
C LEU A 176 9.05 -11.52 1.98
N VAL A 177 9.15 -11.09 0.71
CA VAL A 177 10.02 -9.98 0.32
C VAL A 177 9.33 -8.67 0.67
N ASP A 178 9.99 -7.86 1.50
CA ASP A 178 9.41 -6.67 2.12
C ASP A 178 9.71 -5.40 1.30
N PHE A 179 8.72 -4.95 0.51
CA PHE A 179 8.75 -3.67 -0.18
C PHE A 179 8.06 -2.54 0.61
N GLY A 180 7.63 -2.81 1.82
CA GLY A 180 6.80 -1.94 2.65
C GLY A 180 5.51 -2.66 3.04
N LYS A 181 5.68 -3.87 3.59
CA LYS A 181 4.58 -4.77 3.91
C LYS A 181 3.64 -4.22 4.98
N LYS A 182 2.37 -4.49 4.82
CA LYS A 182 1.39 -4.42 5.89
C LYS A 182 1.53 -5.62 6.82
N GLN A 183 1.43 -5.38 8.12
CA GLN A 183 1.55 -6.44 9.11
C GLN A 183 0.47 -7.51 8.96
N ASN A 184 -0.70 -7.14 8.41
CA ASN A 184 -1.77 -8.09 8.21
C ASN A 184 -1.44 -9.18 7.19
N ILE A 185 -0.57 -8.94 6.21
CA ILE A 185 -0.07 -9.99 5.31
C ILE A 185 0.61 -11.11 6.11
N VAL A 186 1.46 -10.76 7.07
CA VAL A 186 2.12 -11.75 7.94
C VAL A 186 1.10 -12.47 8.83
N ARG A 187 0.11 -11.74 9.37
CA ARG A 187 -0.96 -12.32 10.20
C ARG A 187 -1.77 -13.34 9.40
N GLU A 188 -2.17 -13.01 8.16
CA GLU A 188 -2.94 -13.89 7.29
C GLU A 188 -2.19 -15.19 6.93
N LEU A 189 -0.89 -15.12 6.70
CA LEU A 189 -0.04 -16.28 6.49
C LEU A 189 0.10 -17.12 7.78
N ASN A 190 0.34 -16.48 8.95
CA ASN A 190 0.49 -17.18 10.21
C ASN A 190 -0.81 -17.86 10.68
N VAL A 191 -1.99 -17.25 10.47
CA VAL A 191 -3.30 -17.87 10.78
C VAL A 191 -3.48 -19.18 9.99
N ARG A 192 -2.90 -19.28 8.80
CA ARG A 192 -2.88 -20.48 7.96
C ARG A 192 -1.73 -21.44 8.26
N GLY A 193 -1.02 -21.22 9.37
CA GLY A 193 0.07 -22.08 9.82
C GLY A 193 1.43 -21.80 9.18
N CYS A 194 1.53 -20.84 8.22
CA CYS A 194 2.79 -20.58 7.55
C CYS A 194 3.85 -20.01 8.50
N ASN A 195 5.07 -20.52 8.40
CA ASN A 195 6.27 -19.96 9.00
C ASN A 195 6.84 -18.90 8.04
N VAL A 196 6.80 -17.63 8.41
CA VAL A 196 7.11 -16.53 7.50
C VAL A 196 8.49 -15.94 7.81
N THR A 197 9.40 -16.03 6.85
CA THR A 197 10.68 -15.31 6.89
C THR A 197 10.54 -14.02 6.08
N VAL A 198 10.52 -12.88 6.75
CA VAL A 198 10.48 -11.57 6.10
C VAL A 198 11.91 -11.15 5.77
N VAL A 199 12.17 -10.79 4.51
CA VAL A 199 13.48 -10.43 4.00
C VAL A 199 13.48 -9.03 3.36
N PRO A 200 14.62 -8.31 3.35
CA PRO A 200 14.75 -7.03 2.64
C PRO A 200 14.40 -7.14 1.16
N TYR A 201 13.95 -6.04 0.56
CA TYR A 201 13.61 -5.96 -0.87
C TYR A 201 14.83 -6.18 -1.80
N THR A 202 16.05 -6.07 -1.28
CA THR A 202 17.32 -6.29 -1.99
C THR A 202 17.80 -7.74 -1.97
N THR A 203 17.07 -8.65 -1.29
CA THR A 203 17.44 -10.07 -1.22
C THR A 203 17.40 -10.71 -2.60
N THR A 204 18.47 -11.43 -2.96
CA THR A 204 18.61 -12.04 -4.28
C THR A 204 17.82 -13.34 -4.42
N ALA A 205 17.62 -13.79 -5.66
CA ALA A 205 16.98 -15.08 -5.92
C ALA A 205 17.76 -16.25 -5.30
N GLU A 206 19.08 -16.23 -5.36
CA GLU A 206 19.96 -17.24 -4.80
C GLU A 206 19.81 -17.34 -3.28
N GLU A 207 19.77 -16.18 -2.59
CA GLU A 207 19.56 -16.13 -1.14
C GLU A 207 18.19 -16.68 -0.75
N ILE A 208 17.13 -16.33 -1.50
CA ILE A 208 15.78 -16.85 -1.29
C ILE A 208 15.74 -18.37 -1.49
N LEU A 209 16.31 -18.87 -2.59
CA LEU A 209 16.36 -20.30 -2.91
C LEU A 209 17.16 -21.10 -1.87
N ALA A 210 18.24 -20.51 -1.33
CA ALA A 210 19.04 -21.14 -0.27
C ALA A 210 18.26 -21.34 1.04
N MET A 211 17.20 -20.56 1.28
CA MET A 211 16.29 -20.74 2.44
C MET A 211 15.32 -21.93 2.24
N ALA A 212 15.26 -22.50 1.03
CA ALA A 212 14.37 -23.60 0.64
C ALA A 212 12.90 -23.41 1.07
N PRO A 213 12.26 -22.27 0.76
CA PRO A 213 10.88 -22.03 1.14
C PRO A 213 9.90 -22.86 0.29
N ASP A 214 8.72 -23.13 0.83
CA ASP A 214 7.62 -23.76 0.09
C ASP A 214 6.91 -22.75 -0.84
N GLY A 215 7.04 -21.46 -0.59
CA GLY A 215 6.51 -20.39 -1.42
C GLY A 215 7.17 -19.04 -1.19
N VAL A 216 7.06 -18.16 -2.17
CA VAL A 216 7.55 -16.78 -2.07
C VAL A 216 6.38 -15.80 -2.27
N MET A 217 6.29 -14.82 -1.39
CA MET A 217 5.32 -13.73 -1.49
C MET A 217 6.03 -12.39 -1.65
N LEU A 218 5.55 -11.56 -2.57
CA LEU A 218 5.95 -10.16 -2.67
C LEU A 218 4.91 -9.26 -2.02
N SER A 219 5.34 -8.43 -1.10
CA SER A 219 4.43 -7.54 -0.37
C SER A 219 3.95 -6.37 -1.23
N ASN A 220 2.97 -5.63 -0.69
CA ASN A 220 2.67 -4.27 -1.07
C ASN A 220 3.85 -3.33 -0.78
N GLY A 221 3.77 -2.10 -1.27
CA GLY A 221 4.77 -1.06 -1.01
C GLY A 221 4.45 0.25 -1.70
N PRO A 222 5.18 1.33 -1.36
CA PRO A 222 5.02 2.66 -1.91
C PRO A 222 5.74 2.85 -3.25
N GLY A 223 5.40 3.94 -3.93
CA GLY A 223 6.19 4.52 -5.00
C GLY A 223 5.90 3.97 -6.40
N ASN A 224 6.84 4.20 -7.30
CA ASN A 224 6.79 3.76 -8.69
C ASN A 224 7.44 2.38 -8.82
N PRO A 225 6.77 1.35 -9.37
CA PRO A 225 7.36 0.02 -9.53
C PRO A 225 8.61 0.02 -10.42
N GLU A 226 8.72 0.94 -11.38
CA GLU A 226 9.86 1.02 -12.31
C GLU A 226 11.19 1.40 -11.65
N VAL A 227 11.17 1.99 -10.44
CA VAL A 227 12.41 2.35 -9.72
C VAL A 227 12.94 1.22 -8.84
N VAL A 228 12.20 0.12 -8.70
CA VAL A 228 12.60 -1.04 -7.90
C VAL A 228 13.28 -2.09 -8.79
N GLU A 229 14.31 -1.67 -9.52
CA GLU A 229 14.97 -2.47 -10.58
C GLU A 229 15.53 -3.81 -10.06
N CYS A 230 16.01 -3.86 -8.80
CA CYS A 230 16.58 -5.08 -8.20
C CYS A 230 15.56 -6.22 -8.06
N ALA A 231 14.25 -5.93 -8.03
CA ALA A 231 13.21 -6.92 -7.92
C ALA A 231 13.06 -7.77 -9.20
N ILE A 232 13.33 -7.20 -10.37
CA ILE A 232 13.11 -7.87 -11.65
C ILE A 232 13.96 -9.15 -11.79
N PRO A 233 15.32 -9.11 -11.66
CA PRO A 233 16.12 -10.33 -11.75
C PRO A 233 15.84 -11.31 -10.61
N MET A 234 15.48 -10.83 -9.42
CA MET A 234 15.09 -11.69 -8.31
C MET A 234 13.83 -12.48 -8.66
N ILE A 235 12.77 -11.83 -9.15
CA ILE A 235 11.52 -12.50 -9.54
C ILE A 235 11.79 -13.52 -10.67
N GLN A 236 12.51 -13.12 -11.71
CA GLN A 236 12.86 -14.03 -12.82
C GLN A 236 13.66 -15.24 -12.36
N GLY A 237 14.52 -15.08 -11.35
CA GLY A 237 15.33 -16.15 -10.79
C GLY A 237 14.55 -17.17 -9.95
N ILE A 238 13.38 -16.82 -9.39
CA ILE A 238 12.55 -17.71 -8.56
C ILE A 238 11.35 -18.30 -9.30
N LEU A 239 10.83 -17.61 -10.34
CA LEU A 239 9.67 -18.08 -11.10
C LEU A 239 9.89 -19.47 -11.70
N GLY A 240 8.88 -20.34 -11.56
CA GLY A 240 8.90 -21.73 -11.98
C GLY A 240 9.64 -22.69 -11.05
N LYS A 241 10.44 -22.18 -10.11
CA LYS A 241 11.14 -22.99 -9.12
C LYS A 241 10.35 -23.12 -7.80
N ILE A 242 9.55 -22.14 -7.47
CA ILE A 242 8.78 -22.04 -6.23
C ILE A 242 7.44 -21.36 -6.54
N PRO A 243 6.32 -21.77 -5.89
CA PRO A 243 5.05 -21.04 -5.92
C PRO A 243 5.19 -19.58 -5.52
N PHE A 244 4.48 -18.72 -6.25
CA PHE A 244 4.64 -17.27 -6.14
C PHE A 244 3.30 -16.56 -5.99
N PHE A 245 3.23 -15.57 -5.07
CA PHE A 245 2.10 -14.66 -4.93
C PHE A 245 2.57 -13.21 -4.73
N GLY A 246 2.01 -12.27 -5.50
CA GLY A 246 2.32 -10.84 -5.41
C GLY A 246 1.12 -9.98 -5.04
N ILE A 247 1.28 -9.02 -4.12
CA ILE A 247 0.23 -8.08 -3.68
C ILE A 247 0.64 -6.65 -4.00
N CYS A 248 -0.24 -5.90 -4.65
CA CYS A 248 -0.14 -4.47 -4.97
C CYS A 248 1.19 -4.13 -5.69
N LEU A 249 2.21 -3.57 -5.04
CA LEU A 249 3.52 -3.36 -5.66
C LEU A 249 4.12 -4.68 -6.13
N GLY A 250 3.97 -5.77 -5.37
CA GLY A 250 4.40 -7.12 -5.78
C GLY A 250 3.71 -7.61 -7.05
N HIS A 251 2.44 -7.27 -7.28
CA HIS A 251 1.73 -7.54 -8.53
C HIS A 251 2.34 -6.76 -9.70
N GLN A 252 2.62 -5.48 -9.51
CA GLN A 252 3.22 -4.63 -10.55
C GLN A 252 4.62 -5.14 -10.93
N LEU A 253 5.46 -5.46 -9.93
CA LEU A 253 6.81 -6.01 -10.14
C LEU A 253 6.77 -7.37 -10.84
N PHE A 254 5.79 -8.23 -10.51
CA PHE A 254 5.57 -9.50 -11.23
C PHE A 254 5.27 -9.26 -12.71
N ALA A 255 4.35 -8.35 -13.04
CA ALA A 255 4.03 -8.01 -14.40
C ALA A 255 5.24 -7.44 -15.18
N LEU A 256 5.98 -6.49 -14.57
CA LEU A 256 7.19 -5.91 -15.14
C LEU A 256 8.27 -6.98 -15.40
N SER A 257 8.43 -7.95 -14.50
CA SER A 257 9.41 -9.04 -14.65
C SER A 257 9.14 -9.93 -15.86
N GLN A 258 7.91 -9.94 -16.36
CA GLN A 258 7.47 -10.68 -17.55
C GLN A 258 7.40 -9.81 -18.80
N GLY A 259 7.88 -8.57 -18.75
CA GLY A 259 7.95 -7.66 -19.89
C GLY A 259 6.69 -6.82 -20.13
N ALA A 260 5.73 -6.82 -19.21
CA ALA A 260 4.62 -5.87 -19.24
C ALA A 260 5.09 -4.46 -18.85
N SER A 261 4.25 -3.46 -19.07
CA SER A 261 4.49 -2.07 -18.67
C SER A 261 3.45 -1.59 -17.66
N SER A 262 3.82 -0.59 -16.85
CA SER A 262 2.94 0.11 -15.94
C SER A 262 2.69 1.55 -16.39
N PHE A 263 1.62 2.15 -15.87
CA PHE A 263 1.36 3.57 -16.07
C PHE A 263 0.86 4.24 -14.79
N LYS A 264 1.18 5.53 -14.63
CA LYS A 264 0.66 6.30 -13.50
C LYS A 264 -0.81 6.67 -13.76
N MET A 265 -1.69 6.30 -12.84
CA MET A 265 -3.11 6.61 -12.90
C MET A 265 -3.36 8.08 -12.60
N LYS A 266 -4.48 8.61 -13.09
CA LYS A 266 -4.83 10.03 -12.88
C LYS A 266 -4.90 10.43 -11.42
N PHE A 267 -5.51 9.61 -10.55
CA PHE A 267 -5.61 9.85 -9.10
C PHE A 267 -5.50 8.55 -8.26
N GLY A 268 -5.29 7.41 -8.93
CA GLY A 268 -5.15 6.10 -8.30
C GLY A 268 -6.46 5.56 -7.68
N HIS A 269 -6.38 4.35 -7.15
CA HIS A 269 -7.43 3.74 -6.35
C HIS A 269 -7.04 3.78 -4.87
N ARG A 270 -7.85 4.45 -4.02
CA ARG A 270 -7.61 4.52 -2.57
C ARG A 270 -8.92 4.53 -1.82
N GLY A 271 -9.21 3.43 -1.14
CA GLY A 271 -10.45 3.21 -0.38
C GLY A 271 -10.72 1.73 -0.16
N ALA A 272 -11.82 1.44 0.50
CA ALA A 272 -12.20 0.08 0.92
C ALA A 272 -13.52 -0.40 0.29
N ASN A 273 -13.90 0.16 -0.85
CA ASN A 273 -15.19 -0.11 -1.50
C ASN A 273 -15.08 -0.22 -3.03
N HIS A 274 -13.97 -0.75 -3.53
CA HIS A 274 -13.74 -0.91 -4.96
C HIS A 274 -14.19 -2.29 -5.43
N PRO A 275 -15.19 -2.37 -6.34
CA PRO A 275 -15.65 -3.64 -6.87
C PRO A 275 -14.67 -4.18 -7.92
N VAL A 276 -14.22 -5.41 -7.73
CA VAL A 276 -13.33 -6.14 -8.64
C VAL A 276 -14.00 -7.44 -9.06
N LYS A 277 -14.02 -7.69 -10.36
CA LYS A 277 -14.58 -8.91 -10.95
C LYS A 277 -13.49 -9.95 -11.19
N ASN A 278 -13.67 -11.12 -10.61
CA ASN A 278 -12.93 -12.33 -10.99
C ASN A 278 -13.48 -12.85 -12.33
N LEU A 279 -12.63 -12.94 -13.35
CA LEU A 279 -13.03 -13.31 -14.72
C LEU A 279 -13.27 -14.81 -14.87
N GLU A 280 -12.66 -15.65 -14.03
CA GLU A 280 -12.83 -17.10 -14.07
C GLU A 280 -14.17 -17.54 -13.47
N THR A 281 -14.52 -16.95 -12.30
CA THR A 281 -15.72 -17.33 -11.56
C THR A 281 -16.92 -16.43 -11.86
N GLY A 282 -16.68 -15.23 -12.39
CA GLY A 282 -17.68 -14.18 -12.55
C GLY A 282 -18.08 -13.47 -11.25
N LYS A 283 -17.53 -13.88 -10.11
CA LYS A 283 -17.79 -13.26 -8.79
C LYS A 283 -17.24 -11.83 -8.74
N VAL A 284 -17.93 -10.98 -8.00
CA VAL A 284 -17.48 -9.62 -7.70
C VAL A 284 -17.18 -9.54 -6.20
N ASP A 285 -15.94 -9.18 -5.88
CA ASP A 285 -15.48 -8.92 -4.53
C ASP A 285 -15.37 -7.40 -4.31
N ILE A 286 -15.72 -6.93 -3.12
CA ILE A 286 -15.44 -5.56 -2.71
C ILE A 286 -14.05 -5.56 -2.07
N THR A 287 -13.17 -4.70 -2.59
CA THR A 287 -11.75 -4.74 -2.26
C THR A 287 -11.26 -3.46 -1.61
N SER A 288 -10.20 -3.60 -0.81
CA SER A 288 -9.38 -2.49 -0.33
C SER A 288 -8.29 -2.17 -1.35
N GLN A 289 -8.09 -0.90 -1.65
CA GLN A 289 -7.18 -0.41 -2.68
C GLN A 289 -6.32 0.74 -2.15
N ASN A 290 -5.04 0.72 -2.49
CA ASN A 290 -4.12 1.83 -2.25
C ASN A 290 -2.97 1.78 -3.25
N HIS A 291 -3.21 2.23 -4.48
CA HIS A 291 -2.16 2.30 -5.51
C HIS A 291 -2.36 3.48 -6.45
N GLY A 292 -1.24 4.01 -6.97
CA GLY A 292 -1.22 5.09 -7.96
C GLY A 292 -0.77 4.65 -9.35
N TYR A 293 -0.38 3.39 -9.50
CA TYR A 293 0.04 2.78 -10.77
C TYR A 293 -0.82 1.56 -11.09
N ALA A 294 -0.98 1.27 -12.36
CA ALA A 294 -1.68 0.08 -12.84
C ALA A 294 -0.90 -0.53 -14.02
N ILE A 295 -1.17 -1.80 -14.33
CA ILE A 295 -0.56 -2.50 -15.46
C ILE A 295 -1.33 -2.16 -16.73
N ASP A 296 -0.58 -1.82 -17.80
CA ASP A 296 -1.14 -1.63 -19.13
C ASP A 296 -1.60 -2.97 -19.71
N ILE A 297 -2.91 -3.10 -19.88
CA ILE A 297 -3.54 -4.34 -20.37
C ILE A 297 -3.04 -4.71 -21.78
N ASP A 298 -2.72 -3.73 -22.61
CA ASP A 298 -2.23 -3.99 -23.97
C ASP A 298 -0.82 -4.57 -23.97
N SER A 299 0.01 -4.23 -22.99
CA SER A 299 1.35 -4.76 -22.83
C SER A 299 1.37 -6.26 -22.50
N LEU A 300 0.30 -6.79 -21.90
CA LEU A 300 0.20 -8.20 -21.52
C LEU A 300 0.08 -9.15 -22.73
N LYS A 301 -0.30 -8.64 -23.91
CA LYS A 301 -0.43 -9.45 -25.13
C LYS A 301 0.86 -10.13 -25.58
N SER A 302 2.01 -9.57 -25.22
CA SER A 302 3.35 -10.08 -25.52
C SER A 302 3.95 -10.93 -24.39
N THR A 303 3.19 -11.24 -23.34
CA THR A 303 3.67 -11.94 -22.14
C THR A 303 2.99 -13.31 -21.97
N ASP A 304 3.54 -14.12 -21.07
CA ASP A 304 2.91 -15.37 -20.62
C ASP A 304 1.96 -15.16 -19.42
N LEU A 305 1.45 -13.93 -19.26
CA LEU A 305 0.47 -13.60 -18.24
C LEU A 305 -0.95 -13.63 -18.78
N GLU A 306 -1.89 -13.95 -17.91
CA GLU A 306 -3.34 -13.92 -18.15
C GLU A 306 -4.01 -13.04 -17.10
N VAL A 307 -4.93 -12.18 -17.54
CA VAL A 307 -5.72 -11.33 -16.65
C VAL A 307 -6.78 -12.16 -15.94
N THR A 308 -6.77 -12.16 -14.62
CA THR A 308 -7.74 -12.89 -13.78
C THR A 308 -8.79 -12.00 -13.15
N HIS A 309 -8.47 -10.73 -12.91
CA HIS A 309 -9.35 -9.77 -12.24
C HIS A 309 -9.32 -8.42 -12.93
N LEU A 310 -10.48 -7.74 -12.98
CA LEU A 310 -10.64 -6.38 -13.51
C LEU A 310 -11.44 -5.51 -12.54
N ALA A 311 -11.03 -4.26 -12.39
CA ALA A 311 -11.84 -3.24 -11.71
C ALA A 311 -13.11 -2.95 -12.51
N LEU A 312 -14.27 -2.95 -11.86
CA LEU A 312 -15.54 -2.64 -12.52
C LEU A 312 -15.72 -1.15 -12.83
N ASN A 313 -15.00 -0.29 -12.13
CA ASN A 313 -15.14 1.16 -12.27
C ASN A 313 -14.49 1.71 -13.53
N ASP A 314 -13.35 1.16 -13.95
CA ASP A 314 -12.55 1.72 -15.05
C ASP A 314 -11.85 0.66 -15.92
N GLY A 315 -12.02 -0.63 -15.59
CA GLY A 315 -11.46 -1.75 -16.37
C GLY A 315 -9.96 -1.96 -16.19
N THR A 316 -9.33 -1.35 -15.20
CA THR A 316 -7.91 -1.58 -14.88
C THR A 316 -7.66 -3.03 -14.47
N VAL A 317 -6.44 -3.53 -14.77
CA VAL A 317 -6.00 -4.89 -14.41
C VAL A 317 -5.83 -4.97 -12.90
N GLU A 318 -6.54 -5.89 -12.28
CA GLU A 318 -6.57 -6.09 -10.84
C GLU A 318 -6.04 -7.45 -10.40
N GLY A 319 -5.73 -8.33 -11.34
CA GLY A 319 -5.12 -9.62 -11.03
C GLY A 319 -4.55 -10.29 -12.28
N LEU A 320 -3.47 -11.03 -12.06
CA LEU A 320 -2.72 -11.76 -13.08
C LEU A 320 -2.37 -13.15 -12.58
N LYS A 321 -2.31 -14.11 -13.51
CA LYS A 321 -1.65 -15.40 -13.30
C LYS A 321 -0.70 -15.70 -14.45
N HIS A 322 0.33 -16.50 -14.20
CA HIS A 322 1.16 -17.06 -15.27
C HIS A 322 0.46 -18.24 -15.90
N LYS A 323 0.49 -18.36 -17.24
CA LYS A 323 -0.24 -19.40 -18.00
C LYS A 323 0.19 -20.84 -17.67
N THR A 324 1.44 -21.03 -17.26
CA THR A 324 2.03 -22.37 -17.04
C THR A 324 2.74 -22.54 -15.69
N LEU A 325 3.24 -21.46 -15.08
CA LEU A 325 3.97 -21.51 -13.82
C LEU A 325 3.02 -21.30 -12.63
N PRO A 326 3.35 -21.83 -11.44
CA PRO A 326 2.56 -21.64 -10.23
C PRO A 326 2.77 -20.23 -9.66
N ALA A 327 2.23 -19.21 -10.34
CA ALA A 327 2.41 -17.82 -9.99
C ALA A 327 1.14 -16.99 -10.28
N PHE A 328 0.69 -16.23 -9.31
CA PHE A 328 -0.41 -15.27 -9.46
C PHE A 328 -0.20 -14.01 -8.62
N SER A 329 -0.96 -12.97 -8.91
CA SER A 329 -0.87 -11.71 -8.19
C SER A 329 -2.16 -10.90 -8.26
N VAL A 330 -2.38 -10.02 -7.28
CA VAL A 330 -3.51 -9.08 -7.28
C VAL A 330 -3.04 -7.66 -6.95
N GLN A 331 -3.69 -6.68 -7.59
CA GLN A 331 -3.39 -5.26 -7.40
C GLN A 331 -3.96 -4.71 -6.09
N TYR A 332 -5.11 -5.22 -5.66
CA TYR A 332 -5.78 -4.87 -4.42
C TYR A 332 -5.20 -5.60 -3.21
N HIS A 333 -5.71 -5.30 -2.01
CA HIS A 333 -5.23 -5.81 -0.73
C HIS A 333 -6.17 -6.91 -0.19
N PRO A 334 -5.89 -8.22 -0.44
CA PRO A 334 -6.71 -9.32 0.05
C PRO A 334 -6.60 -9.52 1.57
N GLU A 335 -5.54 -8.98 2.18
CA GLU A 335 -5.35 -8.94 3.63
C GLU A 335 -6.28 -7.93 4.31
N ALA A 336 -6.97 -7.05 3.55
CA ALA A 336 -7.82 -5.97 4.04
C ALA A 336 -7.07 -5.01 5.00
N ASN A 337 -7.66 -4.69 6.14
CA ASN A 337 -7.16 -3.77 7.15
C ASN A 337 -6.56 -2.46 6.59
N PRO A 338 -7.44 -1.45 6.32
CA PRO A 338 -8.89 -1.50 6.48
C PRO A 338 -9.59 -2.16 5.30
N GLY A 339 -10.80 -2.64 5.49
CA GLY A 339 -11.69 -3.04 4.41
C GLY A 339 -12.33 -4.41 4.59
N PRO A 340 -13.11 -4.83 3.59
CA PRO A 340 -13.79 -6.11 3.58
C PRO A 340 -12.80 -7.27 3.35
N SER A 341 -13.16 -8.44 3.84
CA SER A 341 -12.39 -9.68 3.72
C SER A 341 -12.85 -10.58 2.55
N ASP A 342 -13.60 -10.05 1.60
CA ASP A 342 -14.20 -10.81 0.49
C ASP A 342 -13.19 -11.60 -0.32
N SER A 343 -11.99 -11.08 -0.47
CA SER A 343 -10.88 -11.66 -1.25
C SER A 343 -9.83 -12.38 -0.41
N ASN A 344 -10.05 -12.55 0.90
CA ASN A 344 -9.09 -13.17 1.82
C ASN A 344 -8.78 -14.63 1.47
N TYR A 345 -9.69 -15.32 0.73
CA TYR A 345 -9.51 -16.68 0.21
C TYR A 345 -8.25 -16.84 -0.66
N LEU A 346 -7.71 -15.77 -1.23
CA LEU A 346 -6.49 -15.83 -2.05
C LEU A 346 -5.26 -16.31 -1.25
N PHE A 347 -5.24 -16.10 0.06
CA PHE A 347 -4.22 -16.71 0.91
C PHE A 347 -4.40 -18.24 1.03
N ASP A 348 -5.65 -18.72 1.03
CA ASP A 348 -5.95 -20.18 1.01
C ASP A 348 -5.53 -20.78 -0.33
N ASP A 349 -5.79 -20.08 -1.44
CA ASP A 349 -5.35 -20.50 -2.78
C ASP A 349 -3.82 -20.58 -2.87
N PHE A 350 -3.09 -19.64 -2.26
CA PHE A 350 -1.63 -19.67 -2.21
C PHE A 350 -1.13 -20.86 -1.39
N VAL A 351 -1.72 -21.14 -0.21
CA VAL A 351 -1.38 -22.31 0.62
C VAL A 351 -1.65 -23.62 -0.14
N ALA A 352 -2.79 -23.70 -0.82
CA ALA A 352 -3.13 -24.88 -1.63
C ALA A 352 -2.13 -25.06 -2.80
N MET A 353 -1.73 -23.98 -3.46
CA MET A 353 -0.72 -24.02 -4.53
C MET A 353 0.62 -24.53 -4.04
N MET A 354 1.11 -24.06 -2.87
CA MET A 354 2.34 -24.54 -2.26
C MET A 354 2.26 -26.05 -1.92
N THR A 355 1.16 -26.48 -1.33
CA THR A 355 0.93 -27.87 -0.97
C THR A 355 0.97 -28.78 -2.19
N ASN A 356 0.21 -28.42 -3.23
CA ASN A 356 0.16 -29.18 -4.49
C ASN A 356 1.52 -29.25 -5.21
N PHE A 357 2.28 -28.16 -5.17
CA PHE A 357 3.61 -28.10 -5.77
C PHE A 357 4.58 -29.06 -5.06
N LYS A 358 4.59 -29.01 -3.74
CA LYS A 358 5.44 -29.87 -2.88
C LYS A 358 5.12 -31.35 -3.05
N GLU A 359 3.84 -31.72 -3.20
CA GLU A 359 3.43 -33.11 -3.47
C GLU A 359 3.92 -33.61 -4.82
N LYS A 360 3.82 -32.77 -5.87
CA LYS A 360 4.33 -33.12 -7.20
C LYS A 360 5.84 -33.35 -7.20
N GLU A 361 6.62 -32.49 -6.53
CA GLU A 361 8.07 -32.69 -6.40
C GLU A 361 8.44 -33.98 -5.69
N ARG A 362 7.70 -34.37 -4.64
CA ARG A 362 7.91 -35.64 -3.94
C ARG A 362 7.68 -36.84 -4.86
N HIS A 363 6.66 -36.80 -5.73
CA HIS A 363 6.36 -37.87 -6.68
C HIS A 363 7.36 -37.96 -7.84
N ILE A 364 8.03 -36.88 -8.20
CA ILE A 364 9.06 -36.86 -9.25
C ILE A 364 10.39 -37.42 -8.70
N ASN A 365 10.67 -37.23 -7.41
CA ASN A 365 11.93 -37.60 -6.75
C ASN A 365 11.83 -38.97 -6.05
N ALA A 366 10.68 -39.64 -6.04
CA ALA A 366 10.44 -40.97 -5.51
C ALA A 366 10.46 -42.02 -6.61
#